data_d701dbcd122caf9c21c97587e49a167d
#
_entry.id   d701dbcd122caf9c21c97587e49a167d
#
_cell.length_a   1.000
_cell.length_b   1.000
_cell.length_c   1.000
_cell.angle_alpha   90.00
_cell.angle_beta   90.00
_cell.angle_gamma   90.00
#
_symmetry.space_group_name_H-M   'P 1'
#
loop_
_entity.id
_entity.type
_entity.pdbx_description
1 polymer ?
#
loop_
_entity_poly.entity_id
_entity_poly.type
_entity_poly.pdbx_seq_one_letter_code
_entity_poly.pdbx_strand_id
1 'polypeptide(L)'
;MLNTSMLKEGTFKDKTILITGGGTGLGKSMGKYLSQLGGNLIITGRRKEVLEETAKEIERETGHPVLPVSGDIRNMEEVEQAMAMGIQKFGSIDYLINNAAGNFISPTEALSHRAFESVLGIVLQGTINCTLSCGKYWIKNNIKGVVLNIVTTYAWTGTGYTVPSACAKAGVLALTRSLASEWGRKYGIRLTAIAPGPFPTKGAWDRLFPDKLKELAKPESHVPLGRVGEHQELANLAAYLLSDYAAYINGEVVTIDGGEWLENAGEFNWLKALSQEDWVQISKSIRADKNT
;
A
#
# COMPACT_ATOMS: atom_id res chain seq x y z
N MET A 1 19.36 9.44 4.82
CA MET A 1 18.03 9.23 5.43
C MET A 1 17.55 10.53 6.03
N LEU A 2 16.32 10.94 5.77
CA LEU A 2 15.71 12.08 6.44
C LEU A 2 15.34 11.67 7.87
N ASN A 3 16.08 12.15 8.86
CA ASN A 3 15.86 11.83 10.28
C ASN A 3 14.78 12.74 10.92
N THR A 4 14.27 13.71 10.17
CA THR A 4 13.24 14.66 10.64
C THR A 4 11.93 14.38 9.93
N SER A 5 10.83 14.47 10.67
CA SER A 5 9.48 14.33 10.10
C SER A 5 9.19 15.43 9.08
N MET A 6 8.58 15.06 7.94
CA MET A 6 8.06 16.00 6.95
C MET A 6 6.82 16.76 7.48
N LEU A 7 6.01 16.09 8.28
CA LEU A 7 4.82 16.64 8.88
C LEU A 7 5.10 17.11 10.31
N LYS A 8 4.36 18.10 10.76
CA LYS A 8 4.48 18.63 12.13
C LYS A 8 4.09 17.55 13.14
N GLU A 9 4.77 17.54 14.27
CA GLU A 9 4.34 16.77 15.45
C GLU A 9 2.88 17.11 15.80
N GLY A 10 2.10 16.10 16.15
CA GLY A 10 0.67 16.27 16.45
C GLY A 10 -0.23 16.43 15.23
N THR A 11 0.24 16.23 13.97
CA THR A 11 -0.61 16.28 12.77
C THR A 11 -1.82 15.34 12.87
N PHE A 12 -1.68 14.20 13.54
CA PHE A 12 -2.75 13.23 13.76
C PHE A 12 -3.27 13.19 15.21
N LYS A 13 -2.99 14.25 15.98
CA LYS A 13 -3.49 14.35 17.36
C LYS A 13 -5.03 14.21 17.38
N ASP A 14 -5.53 13.40 18.31
CA ASP A 14 -6.96 13.11 18.48
C ASP A 14 -7.61 12.43 17.26
N LYS A 15 -6.81 11.86 16.37
CA LYS A 15 -7.25 11.09 15.19
C LYS A 15 -7.02 9.61 15.39
N THR A 16 -7.97 8.79 14.92
CA THR A 16 -7.88 7.33 15.00
C THR A 16 -7.77 6.71 13.62
N ILE A 17 -6.76 5.88 13.44
CA ILE A 17 -6.44 5.21 12.18
C ILE A 17 -6.64 3.70 12.32
N LEU A 18 -7.53 3.13 11.52
CA LEU A 18 -7.69 1.69 11.39
C LEU A 18 -6.76 1.17 10.29
N ILE A 19 -5.87 0.22 10.63
CA ILE A 19 -4.89 -0.34 9.69
C ILE A 19 -5.08 -1.85 9.59
N THR A 20 -5.48 -2.34 8.41
CA THR A 20 -5.55 -3.77 8.14
C THR A 20 -4.16 -4.32 7.83
N GLY A 21 -3.82 -5.49 8.40
CA GLY A 21 -2.46 -6.04 8.29
C GLY A 21 -1.42 -5.19 9.03
N GLY A 22 -1.83 -4.47 10.09
CA GLY A 22 -0.98 -3.54 10.84
C GLY A 22 0.08 -4.19 11.73
N GLY A 23 0.07 -5.52 11.89
CA GLY A 23 1.00 -6.23 12.77
C GLY A 23 2.41 -6.44 12.21
N THR A 24 2.66 -6.27 10.92
CA THR A 24 3.96 -6.52 10.29
C THR A 24 4.19 -5.65 9.05
N GLY A 25 5.44 -5.63 8.56
CA GLY A 25 5.80 -5.05 7.27
C GLY A 25 5.35 -3.60 7.10
N LEU A 26 4.82 -3.27 5.93
CA LEU A 26 4.44 -1.91 5.58
C LEU A 26 3.33 -1.34 6.49
N GLY A 27 2.36 -2.18 6.87
CA GLY A 27 1.28 -1.76 7.79
C GLY A 27 1.81 -1.34 9.16
N LYS A 28 2.75 -2.12 9.73
CA LYS A 28 3.44 -1.76 10.98
C LYS A 28 4.24 -0.47 10.83
N SER A 29 4.99 -0.32 9.73
CA SER A 29 5.83 0.87 9.49
C SER A 29 4.99 2.14 9.33
N MET A 30 3.90 2.08 8.56
CA MET A 30 2.96 3.19 8.44
C MET A 30 2.31 3.53 9.79
N GLY A 31 1.83 2.51 10.53
CA GLY A 31 1.23 2.70 11.84
C GLY A 31 2.18 3.36 12.82
N LYS A 32 3.42 2.88 12.90
CA LYS A 32 4.44 3.46 13.78
C LYS A 32 4.65 4.95 13.51
N TYR A 33 4.81 5.33 12.24
CA TYR A 33 5.02 6.73 11.88
C TYR A 33 3.79 7.61 12.15
N LEU A 34 2.58 7.12 11.86
CA LEU A 34 1.34 7.83 12.18
C LEU A 34 1.15 8.02 13.69
N SER A 35 1.55 7.03 14.48
CA SER A 35 1.56 7.13 15.95
C SER A 35 2.59 8.16 16.44
N GLN A 36 3.79 8.22 15.85
CA GLN A 36 4.79 9.27 16.15
C GLN A 36 4.25 10.68 15.86
N LEU A 37 3.32 10.79 14.91
CA LEU A 37 2.65 12.05 14.56
C LEU A 37 1.40 12.32 15.43
N GLY A 38 1.17 11.54 16.50
CA GLY A 38 0.11 11.74 17.50
C GLY A 38 -1.16 10.92 17.28
N GLY A 39 -1.21 10.05 16.28
CA GLY A 39 -2.40 9.26 15.96
C GLY A 39 -2.63 8.06 16.88
N ASN A 40 -3.89 7.81 17.25
CA ASN A 40 -4.34 6.59 17.87
C ASN A 40 -4.45 5.48 16.80
N LEU A 41 -4.04 4.27 17.11
CA LEU A 41 -4.07 3.17 16.14
C LEU A 41 -5.02 2.06 16.55
N ILE A 42 -5.73 1.54 15.55
CA ILE A 42 -6.38 0.23 15.60
C ILE A 42 -5.66 -0.62 14.56
N ILE A 43 -4.94 -1.66 14.99
CA ILE A 43 -4.26 -2.58 14.07
C ILE A 43 -4.98 -3.92 14.06
N THR A 44 -5.38 -4.38 12.87
CA THR A 44 -6.09 -5.65 12.72
C THR A 44 -5.38 -6.65 11.82
N GLY A 45 -5.61 -7.92 12.09
CA GLY A 45 -5.07 -9.06 11.37
C GLY A 45 -5.36 -10.37 12.08
N ARG A 46 -5.00 -11.51 11.48
CA ARG A 46 -5.38 -12.84 12.01
C ARG A 46 -4.53 -13.34 13.17
N ARG A 47 -3.30 -12.84 13.32
CA ARG A 47 -2.33 -13.35 14.31
C ARG A 47 -2.33 -12.45 15.54
N LYS A 48 -3.05 -12.88 16.56
CA LYS A 48 -3.28 -12.11 17.79
C LYS A 48 -1.96 -11.73 18.47
N GLU A 49 -1.08 -12.69 18.69
CA GLU A 49 0.19 -12.49 19.41
C GLU A 49 1.08 -11.47 18.70
N VAL A 50 1.12 -11.52 17.36
CA VAL A 50 1.90 -10.56 16.54
C VAL A 50 1.34 -9.15 16.64
N LEU A 51 0.01 -9.00 16.68
CA LEU A 51 -0.63 -7.70 16.85
C LEU A 51 -0.35 -7.13 18.23
N GLU A 52 -0.46 -7.94 19.29
CA GLU A 52 -0.20 -7.52 20.68
C GLU A 52 1.26 -7.11 20.88
N GLU A 53 2.20 -7.86 20.32
CA GLU A 53 3.63 -7.51 20.36
C GLU A 53 3.89 -6.19 19.62
N THR A 54 3.34 -6.05 18.42
CA THR A 54 3.48 -4.81 17.64
C THR A 54 2.85 -3.61 18.33
N ALA A 55 1.68 -3.78 18.94
CA ALA A 55 1.03 -2.72 19.70
C ALA A 55 1.92 -2.24 20.86
N LYS A 56 2.43 -3.16 21.68
CA LYS A 56 3.34 -2.85 22.79
C LYS A 56 4.62 -2.15 22.32
N GLU A 57 5.19 -2.60 21.19
CA GLU A 57 6.39 -1.98 20.61
C GLU A 57 6.11 -0.53 20.20
N ILE A 58 5.03 -0.28 19.45
CA ILE A 58 4.67 1.06 18.99
C ILE A 58 4.34 1.96 20.19
N GLU A 59 3.53 1.51 21.14
CA GLU A 59 3.18 2.28 22.35
C GLU A 59 4.43 2.67 23.15
N ARG A 60 5.38 1.73 23.33
CA ARG A 60 6.64 2.01 24.05
C ARG A 60 7.47 3.09 23.34
N GLU A 61 7.50 3.08 21.99
CA GLU A 61 8.37 3.97 21.23
C GLU A 61 7.75 5.35 20.97
N THR A 62 6.42 5.44 20.94
CA THR A 62 5.71 6.67 20.57
C THR A 62 4.97 7.32 21.72
N GLY A 63 4.66 6.57 22.78
CA GLY A 63 3.83 7.03 23.88
C GLY A 63 2.33 7.12 23.56
N HIS A 64 1.90 6.74 22.36
CA HIS A 64 0.50 6.82 21.93
C HIS A 64 -0.17 5.44 21.93
N PRO A 65 -1.49 5.37 22.27
CA PRO A 65 -2.16 4.10 22.43
C PRO A 65 -2.40 3.37 21.09
N VAL A 66 -2.23 2.06 21.12
CA VAL A 66 -2.53 1.15 20.03
C VAL A 66 -3.53 0.09 20.47
N LEU A 67 -4.56 -0.16 19.71
CA LEU A 67 -5.53 -1.23 19.94
C LEU A 67 -5.27 -2.38 18.96
N PRO A 68 -4.73 -3.52 19.42
CA PRO A 68 -4.64 -4.71 18.60
C PRO A 68 -5.99 -5.45 18.59
N VAL A 69 -6.54 -5.73 17.40
CA VAL A 69 -7.78 -6.51 17.25
C VAL A 69 -7.54 -7.67 16.28
N SER A 70 -7.59 -8.88 16.79
CA SER A 70 -7.52 -10.08 15.95
C SER A 70 -8.82 -10.26 15.18
N GLY A 71 -8.70 -10.44 13.85
CA GLY A 71 -9.85 -10.68 12.99
C GLY A 71 -9.45 -10.92 11.54
N ASP A 72 -10.37 -11.54 10.79
CA ASP A 72 -10.25 -11.77 9.36
C ASP A 72 -11.14 -10.79 8.61
N ILE A 73 -10.54 -9.89 7.86
CA ILE A 73 -11.24 -8.86 7.08
C ILE A 73 -12.17 -9.41 5.99
N ARG A 74 -12.08 -10.71 5.67
CA ARG A 74 -13.03 -11.39 4.79
C ARG A 74 -14.40 -11.56 5.44
N ASN A 75 -14.43 -11.56 6.77
CA ASN A 75 -15.65 -11.64 7.56
C ASN A 75 -16.11 -10.23 7.97
N MET A 76 -17.29 -9.82 7.49
CA MET A 76 -17.85 -8.51 7.76
C MET A 76 -18.10 -8.28 9.26
N GLU A 77 -18.56 -9.31 9.98
CA GLU A 77 -18.85 -9.23 11.42
C GLU A 77 -17.57 -8.94 12.23
N GLU A 78 -16.45 -9.58 11.87
CA GLU A 78 -15.16 -9.33 12.53
C GLU A 78 -14.62 -7.94 12.23
N VAL A 79 -14.87 -7.40 11.02
CA VAL A 79 -14.55 -6.00 10.68
C VAL A 79 -15.39 -5.03 11.53
N GLU A 80 -16.69 -5.25 11.63
CA GLU A 80 -17.59 -4.41 12.44
C GLU A 80 -17.25 -4.49 13.94
N GLN A 81 -16.86 -5.66 14.43
CA GLN A 81 -16.37 -5.82 15.80
C GLN A 81 -15.09 -5.03 16.06
N ALA A 82 -14.11 -5.09 15.13
CA ALA A 82 -12.88 -4.33 15.26
C ALA A 82 -13.16 -2.82 15.28
N MET A 83 -14.07 -2.34 14.45
CA MET A 83 -14.51 -0.95 14.46
C MET A 83 -15.21 -0.57 15.77
N ALA A 84 -16.13 -1.40 16.26
CA ALA A 84 -16.86 -1.14 17.51
C ALA A 84 -15.89 -1.01 18.71
N MET A 85 -14.91 -1.92 18.82
CA MET A 85 -13.86 -1.85 19.85
C MET A 85 -13.02 -0.59 19.73
N GLY A 86 -12.67 -0.18 18.51
CA GLY A 86 -11.93 1.05 18.26
C GLY A 86 -12.71 2.30 18.63
N ILE A 87 -13.97 2.38 18.23
CA ILE A 87 -14.88 3.50 18.57
C ILE A 87 -15.09 3.57 20.09
N GLN A 88 -15.28 2.43 20.75
CA GLN A 88 -15.40 2.40 22.21
C GLN A 88 -14.15 2.92 22.91
N LYS A 89 -12.95 2.59 22.41
CA LYS A 89 -11.68 3.00 23.05
C LYS A 89 -11.31 4.45 22.73
N PHE A 90 -11.52 4.91 21.50
CA PHE A 90 -10.99 6.19 21.00
C PHE A 90 -12.07 7.22 20.62
N GLY A 91 -13.35 6.86 20.68
CA GLY A 91 -14.47 7.75 20.36
C GLY A 91 -14.84 7.81 18.89
N SER A 92 -13.87 7.73 17.97
CA SER A 92 -14.10 7.77 16.52
C SER A 92 -13.10 6.92 15.76
N ILE A 93 -13.37 6.72 14.47
CA ILE A 93 -12.40 6.31 13.46
C ILE A 93 -12.41 7.38 12.38
N ASP A 94 -11.25 7.97 12.09
CA ASP A 94 -11.10 9.05 11.10
C ASP A 94 -10.50 8.56 9.79
N TYR A 95 -9.61 7.57 9.87
CA TYR A 95 -8.85 7.08 8.72
C TYR A 95 -8.85 5.57 8.64
N LEU A 96 -8.84 5.06 7.39
CA LEU A 96 -8.69 3.63 7.09
C LEU A 96 -7.50 3.41 6.16
N ILE A 97 -6.59 2.51 6.54
CA ILE A 97 -5.54 2.00 5.65
C ILE A 97 -5.84 0.55 5.32
N ASN A 98 -6.23 0.28 4.09
CA ASN A 98 -6.38 -1.07 3.55
C ASN A 98 -5.02 -1.57 3.05
N ASN A 99 -4.29 -2.26 3.93
CA ASN A 99 -2.96 -2.77 3.64
C ASN A 99 -2.90 -4.31 3.69
N ALA A 100 -3.84 -4.98 4.36
CA ALA A 100 -3.84 -6.44 4.43
C ALA A 100 -3.86 -7.06 3.03
N ALA A 101 -2.93 -7.98 2.78
CA ALA A 101 -2.78 -8.66 1.52
C ALA A 101 -2.28 -10.09 1.71
N GLY A 102 -2.44 -10.90 0.68
CA GLY A 102 -1.84 -12.20 0.52
C GLY A 102 -1.51 -12.41 -0.94
N ASN A 103 -0.34 -12.97 -1.23
CA ASN A 103 0.10 -13.26 -2.59
C ASN A 103 1.01 -14.49 -2.60
N PHE A 104 1.14 -15.13 -3.74
CA PHE A 104 2.08 -16.19 -4.03
C PHE A 104 2.40 -16.22 -5.52
N ILE A 105 3.54 -16.76 -5.89
CA ILE A 105 3.98 -16.92 -7.27
C ILE A 105 3.67 -18.34 -7.73
N SER A 106 2.94 -18.47 -8.84
CA SER A 106 2.64 -19.78 -9.49
C SER A 106 2.27 -19.58 -10.94
N PRO A 107 2.58 -20.54 -11.83
CA PRO A 107 1.94 -20.63 -13.14
C PRO A 107 0.41 -20.68 -12.97
N THR A 108 -0.32 -19.90 -13.75
CA THR A 108 -1.78 -19.75 -13.56
C THR A 108 -2.54 -21.05 -13.79
N GLU A 109 -2.11 -21.86 -14.76
CA GLU A 109 -2.68 -23.17 -15.06
C GLU A 109 -2.51 -24.20 -13.94
N ALA A 110 -1.57 -23.97 -13.02
CA ALA A 110 -1.35 -24.81 -11.84
C ALA A 110 -2.19 -24.38 -10.63
N LEU A 111 -2.91 -23.25 -10.72
CA LEU A 111 -3.70 -22.73 -9.60
C LEU A 111 -5.04 -23.44 -9.47
N SER A 112 -5.37 -23.84 -8.25
CA SER A 112 -6.74 -24.25 -7.92
C SER A 112 -7.67 -23.03 -7.82
N HIS A 113 -8.97 -23.25 -8.04
CA HIS A 113 -10.00 -22.22 -7.84
C HIS A 113 -9.93 -21.62 -6.42
N ARG A 114 -9.75 -22.47 -5.40
CA ARG A 114 -9.60 -22.06 -4.00
C ARG A 114 -8.39 -21.15 -3.76
N ALA A 115 -7.28 -21.39 -4.48
CA ALA A 115 -6.09 -20.53 -4.37
C ALA A 115 -6.40 -19.11 -4.91
N PHE A 116 -7.12 -19.05 -6.03
CA PHE A 116 -7.58 -17.79 -6.63
C PHE A 116 -8.52 -17.03 -5.68
N GLU A 117 -9.55 -17.70 -5.17
CA GLU A 117 -10.51 -17.14 -4.22
C GLU A 117 -9.85 -16.63 -2.93
N SER A 118 -8.84 -17.34 -2.44
CA SER A 118 -8.11 -16.93 -1.23
C SER A 118 -7.48 -15.54 -1.37
N VAL A 119 -6.89 -15.23 -2.52
CA VAL A 119 -6.28 -13.92 -2.78
C VAL A 119 -7.35 -12.85 -2.99
N LEU A 120 -8.36 -13.13 -3.82
CA LEU A 120 -9.49 -12.22 -4.04
C LEU A 120 -10.21 -11.90 -2.73
N GLY A 121 -10.44 -12.92 -1.91
CA GLY A 121 -11.10 -12.77 -0.61
C GLY A 121 -10.35 -11.84 0.33
N ILE A 122 -9.04 -11.99 0.47
CA ILE A 122 -8.25 -11.12 1.36
C ILE A 122 -8.10 -9.73 0.77
N VAL A 123 -7.66 -9.63 -0.50
CA VAL A 123 -7.19 -8.37 -1.07
C VAL A 123 -8.37 -7.51 -1.55
N LEU A 124 -9.34 -8.09 -2.26
CA LEU A 124 -10.46 -7.34 -2.81
C LEU A 124 -11.65 -7.31 -1.83
N GLN A 125 -12.18 -8.48 -1.47
CA GLN A 125 -13.37 -8.54 -0.62
C GLN A 125 -13.12 -7.93 0.76
N GLY A 126 -11.95 -8.22 1.38
CA GLY A 126 -11.57 -7.62 2.65
C GLY A 126 -11.45 -6.10 2.59
N THR A 127 -10.87 -5.55 1.50
CA THR A 127 -10.83 -4.11 1.27
C THR A 127 -12.23 -3.52 1.11
N ILE A 128 -13.13 -4.19 0.36
CA ILE A 128 -14.53 -3.77 0.22
C ILE A 128 -15.21 -3.75 1.59
N ASN A 129 -15.10 -4.82 2.38
CA ASN A 129 -15.72 -4.92 3.70
C ASN A 129 -15.31 -3.75 4.61
N CYS A 130 -14.00 -3.53 4.75
CA CYS A 130 -13.49 -2.44 5.61
C CYS A 130 -13.92 -1.06 5.09
N THR A 131 -13.84 -0.83 3.77
CA THR A 131 -14.20 0.45 3.17
C THR A 131 -15.69 0.75 3.33
N LEU A 132 -16.57 -0.23 3.10
CA LEU A 132 -18.01 -0.05 3.26
C LEU A 132 -18.41 0.14 4.72
N SER A 133 -17.82 -0.60 5.65
CA SER A 133 -18.13 -0.46 7.08
C SER A 133 -17.69 0.91 7.60
N CYS A 134 -16.46 1.34 7.30
CA CYS A 134 -16.00 2.69 7.66
C CYS A 134 -16.83 3.78 6.97
N GLY A 135 -17.12 3.64 5.68
CA GLY A 135 -17.90 4.60 4.92
C GLY A 135 -19.32 4.79 5.46
N LYS A 136 -20.03 3.70 5.76
CA LYS A 136 -21.36 3.76 6.41
C LYS A 136 -21.31 4.45 7.77
N TYR A 137 -20.28 4.13 8.58
CA TYR A 137 -20.07 4.78 9.87
C TYR A 137 -19.82 6.29 9.71
N TRP A 138 -18.93 6.70 8.80
CA TRP A 138 -18.63 8.11 8.55
C TRP A 138 -19.86 8.89 8.03
N ILE A 139 -20.60 8.32 7.08
CA ILE A 139 -21.82 8.94 6.53
C ILE A 139 -22.84 9.16 7.64
N LYS A 140 -23.10 8.14 8.47
CA LYS A 140 -24.04 8.22 9.58
C LYS A 140 -23.66 9.28 10.62
N ASN A 141 -22.37 9.48 10.86
CA ASN A 141 -21.87 10.38 11.91
C ASN A 141 -21.32 11.72 11.35
N ASN A 142 -21.49 12.00 10.06
CA ASN A 142 -21.00 13.20 9.37
C ASN A 142 -19.47 13.40 9.52
N ILE A 143 -18.70 12.30 9.48
CA ILE A 143 -17.23 12.32 9.55
C ILE A 143 -16.69 12.37 8.11
N LYS A 144 -15.78 13.31 7.84
CA LYS A 144 -15.05 13.40 6.57
C LYS A 144 -13.86 12.44 6.60
N GLY A 145 -14.15 11.13 6.49
CA GLY A 145 -13.13 10.09 6.56
C GLY A 145 -12.19 10.06 5.35
N VAL A 146 -11.04 9.43 5.52
CA VAL A 146 -10.09 9.20 4.43
C VAL A 146 -9.71 7.72 4.36
N VAL A 147 -9.77 7.16 3.16
CA VAL A 147 -9.31 5.80 2.87
C VAL A 147 -8.00 5.86 2.09
N LEU A 148 -7.00 5.14 2.55
CA LEU A 148 -5.77 4.85 1.83
C LEU A 148 -5.71 3.37 1.47
N ASN A 149 -5.70 3.05 0.19
CA ASN A 149 -5.56 1.69 -0.31
C ASN A 149 -4.12 1.41 -0.75
N ILE A 150 -3.57 0.27 -0.37
CA ILE A 150 -2.28 -0.19 -0.90
C ILE A 150 -2.57 -1.09 -2.10
N VAL A 151 -2.23 -0.59 -3.30
CA VAL A 151 -2.32 -1.33 -4.56
C VAL A 151 -0.92 -1.73 -5.04
N THR A 152 -0.68 -1.78 -6.32
CA THR A 152 0.61 -2.07 -6.97
C THR A 152 0.52 -1.68 -8.43
N THR A 153 1.64 -1.49 -9.10
CA THR A 153 1.70 -1.08 -10.51
C THR A 153 1.02 -2.09 -11.43
N TYR A 154 1.08 -3.37 -11.14
CA TYR A 154 0.40 -4.38 -11.96
C TYR A 154 -1.15 -4.39 -11.81
N ALA A 155 -1.72 -3.49 -11.02
CA ALA A 155 -3.17 -3.25 -11.01
C ALA A 155 -3.67 -2.66 -12.34
N TRP A 156 -2.80 -2.05 -13.14
CA TRP A 156 -3.12 -1.51 -14.48
C TRP A 156 -2.30 -2.12 -15.62
N THR A 157 -1.12 -2.66 -15.34
CA THR A 157 -0.30 -3.32 -16.37
C THR A 157 -0.62 -4.80 -16.53
N GLY A 158 -1.17 -5.44 -15.48
CA GLY A 158 -1.17 -6.89 -15.35
C GLY A 158 0.21 -7.44 -15.00
N THR A 159 0.29 -8.71 -14.66
CA THR A 159 1.55 -9.44 -14.44
C THR A 159 1.34 -10.94 -14.53
N GLY A 160 2.31 -11.67 -15.10
CA GLY A 160 2.33 -13.13 -15.06
C GLY A 160 2.63 -13.67 -13.65
N TYR A 161 2.29 -14.92 -13.41
CA TYR A 161 2.61 -15.71 -12.21
C TYR A 161 2.02 -15.23 -10.87
N THR A 162 1.37 -14.07 -10.84
CA THR A 162 0.64 -13.54 -9.68
C THR A 162 -0.74 -12.99 -10.09
N VAL A 163 -1.36 -13.63 -11.07
CA VAL A 163 -2.63 -13.21 -11.69
C VAL A 163 -3.75 -12.95 -10.69
N PRO A 164 -3.98 -13.79 -9.64
CA PRO A 164 -5.01 -13.48 -8.64
C PRO A 164 -4.81 -12.14 -7.94
N SER A 165 -3.56 -11.80 -7.64
CA SER A 165 -3.22 -10.51 -7.02
C SER A 165 -3.43 -9.35 -7.99
N ALA A 166 -3.08 -9.49 -9.27
CA ALA A 166 -3.33 -8.47 -10.29
C ALA A 166 -4.82 -8.17 -10.42
N CYS A 167 -5.66 -9.22 -10.53
CA CYS A 167 -7.12 -9.08 -10.57
C CYS A 167 -7.67 -8.38 -9.32
N ALA A 168 -7.22 -8.80 -8.13
CA ALA A 168 -7.66 -8.21 -6.88
C ALA A 168 -7.28 -6.73 -6.76
N LYS A 169 -6.03 -6.38 -7.08
CA LYS A 169 -5.52 -4.99 -7.01
C LYS A 169 -6.13 -4.08 -8.07
N ALA A 170 -6.45 -4.61 -9.26
CA ALA A 170 -7.24 -3.89 -10.26
C ALA A 170 -8.64 -3.58 -9.74
N GLY A 171 -9.29 -4.52 -9.05
CA GLY A 171 -10.57 -4.29 -8.38
C GLY A 171 -10.48 -3.24 -7.26
N VAL A 172 -9.42 -3.25 -6.44
CA VAL A 172 -9.18 -2.21 -5.41
C VAL A 172 -8.94 -0.84 -6.05
N LEU A 173 -8.23 -0.78 -7.18
CA LEU A 173 -8.04 0.46 -7.94
C LEU A 173 -9.37 1.01 -8.45
N ALA A 174 -10.21 0.15 -9.04
CA ALA A 174 -11.55 0.53 -9.49
C ALA A 174 -12.42 1.03 -8.33
N LEU A 175 -12.42 0.32 -7.18
CA LEU A 175 -13.12 0.73 -5.96
C LEU A 175 -12.67 2.12 -5.49
N THR A 176 -11.35 2.37 -5.45
CA THR A 176 -10.77 3.65 -5.05
C THR A 176 -11.33 4.80 -5.90
N ARG A 177 -11.27 4.68 -7.21
CA ARG A 177 -11.70 5.72 -8.17
C ARG A 177 -13.21 5.94 -8.14
N SER A 178 -13.98 4.85 -8.11
CA SER A 178 -15.45 4.91 -8.11
C SER A 178 -15.98 5.58 -6.85
N LEU A 179 -15.53 5.16 -5.67
CA LEU A 179 -16.00 5.74 -4.41
C LEU A 179 -15.45 7.16 -4.18
N ALA A 180 -14.25 7.48 -4.65
CA ALA A 180 -13.73 8.84 -4.62
C ALA A 180 -14.65 9.81 -5.38
N SER A 181 -15.17 9.39 -6.53
CA SER A 181 -16.14 10.15 -7.32
C SER A 181 -17.50 10.24 -6.62
N GLU A 182 -18.02 9.11 -6.13
CA GLU A 182 -19.36 9.03 -5.54
C GLU A 182 -19.46 9.72 -4.17
N TRP A 183 -18.46 9.48 -3.28
CA TRP A 183 -18.51 9.93 -1.89
C TRP A 183 -17.86 11.30 -1.65
N GLY A 184 -16.96 11.72 -2.55
CA GLY A 184 -16.18 12.95 -2.38
C GLY A 184 -17.07 14.18 -2.22
N ARG A 185 -17.89 14.49 -3.23
CA ARG A 185 -18.79 15.66 -3.21
C ARG A 185 -19.92 15.53 -2.19
N LYS A 186 -20.46 14.32 -2.06
CA LYS A 186 -21.69 14.09 -1.29
C LYS A 186 -21.43 14.06 0.21
N TYR A 187 -20.29 13.49 0.62
CA TYR A 187 -20.00 13.24 2.04
C TYR A 187 -18.64 13.81 2.50
N GLY A 188 -17.84 14.34 1.58
CA GLY A 188 -16.48 14.82 1.92
C GLY A 188 -15.50 13.71 2.23
N ILE A 189 -15.79 12.46 1.87
CA ILE A 189 -14.91 11.30 2.09
C ILE A 189 -13.94 11.21 0.91
N ARG A 190 -12.63 11.12 1.22
CA ARG A 190 -11.58 10.96 0.21
C ARG A 190 -11.10 9.51 0.14
N LEU A 191 -10.79 9.05 -1.05
CA LEU A 191 -10.12 7.78 -1.28
C LEU A 191 -8.91 7.99 -2.17
N THR A 192 -7.75 7.48 -1.74
CA THR A 192 -6.51 7.49 -2.51
C THR A 192 -5.84 6.13 -2.44
N ALA A 193 -4.86 5.90 -3.29
CA ALA A 193 -4.06 4.69 -3.21
C ALA A 193 -2.56 4.99 -3.35
N ILE A 194 -1.75 4.09 -2.82
CA ILE A 194 -0.31 4.01 -3.09
C ILE A 194 -0.06 2.73 -3.87
N ALA A 195 0.74 2.83 -4.93
CA ALA A 195 1.28 1.69 -5.66
C ALA A 195 2.78 1.56 -5.38
N PRO A 196 3.18 0.77 -4.38
CA PRO A 196 4.59 0.56 -4.09
C PRO A 196 5.23 -0.38 -5.10
N GLY A 197 6.50 -0.12 -5.42
CA GLY A 197 7.42 -1.06 -6.03
C GLY A 197 8.04 -2.00 -5.00
N PRO A 198 9.33 -2.37 -5.13
CA PRO A 198 9.99 -3.30 -4.23
C PRO A 198 10.31 -2.65 -2.86
N PHE A 199 9.54 -3.01 -1.85
CA PHE A 199 9.77 -2.70 -0.44
C PHE A 199 9.91 -4.00 0.34
N PRO A 200 11.13 -4.50 0.61
CA PRO A 200 11.35 -5.77 1.29
C PRO A 200 10.75 -5.80 2.69
N THR A 201 9.97 -6.85 2.98
CA THR A 201 9.38 -7.07 4.30
C THR A 201 9.64 -8.49 4.76
N LYS A 202 9.99 -8.69 6.03
CA LYS A 202 10.13 -10.04 6.59
C LYS A 202 8.83 -10.84 6.41
N GLY A 203 8.95 -12.07 5.92
CA GLY A 203 7.86 -13.02 5.75
C GLY A 203 7.00 -12.86 4.49
N ALA A 204 6.71 -11.66 3.97
CA ALA A 204 6.04 -11.51 2.69
C ALA A 204 7.05 -11.69 1.54
N TRP A 205 8.20 -11.04 1.64
CA TRP A 205 9.29 -11.15 0.68
C TRP A 205 9.85 -12.58 0.61
N ASP A 206 10.05 -13.23 1.76
CA ASP A 206 10.56 -14.62 1.82
C ASP A 206 9.59 -15.63 1.19
N ARG A 207 8.29 -15.36 1.20
CA ARG A 207 7.28 -16.19 0.51
C ARG A 207 7.23 -15.95 -0.99
N LEU A 208 7.45 -14.72 -1.43
CA LEU A 208 7.47 -14.37 -2.86
C LEU A 208 8.79 -14.78 -3.51
N PHE A 209 9.90 -14.69 -2.78
CA PHE A 209 11.23 -15.00 -3.26
C PHE A 209 11.89 -16.09 -2.40
N PRO A 210 11.49 -17.38 -2.54
CA PRO A 210 12.26 -18.48 -1.97
C PRO A 210 13.71 -18.43 -2.48
N ASP A 211 14.65 -19.06 -1.76
CA ASP A 211 16.09 -18.89 -1.98
C ASP A 211 16.54 -19.05 -3.43
N LYS A 212 15.98 -19.99 -4.16
CA LYS A 212 16.25 -20.16 -5.61
C LYS A 212 15.85 -18.95 -6.47
N LEU A 213 14.86 -18.18 -6.04
CA LEU A 213 14.41 -16.99 -6.77
C LEU A 213 15.14 -15.72 -6.31
N LYS A 214 15.71 -15.69 -5.11
CA LYS A 214 16.47 -14.52 -4.60
C LYS A 214 17.69 -14.21 -5.48
N GLU A 215 18.35 -15.23 -6.03
CA GLU A 215 19.48 -15.05 -6.93
C GLU A 215 19.07 -14.51 -8.31
N LEU A 216 17.86 -14.86 -8.77
CA LEU A 216 17.31 -14.43 -10.06
C LEU A 216 16.64 -13.06 -9.97
N ALA A 217 15.96 -12.81 -8.87
CA ALA A 217 15.23 -11.58 -8.63
C ALA A 217 16.13 -10.56 -7.92
N LYS A 218 17.02 -9.91 -8.65
CA LYS A 218 17.76 -8.73 -8.15
C LYS A 218 16.85 -7.49 -8.30
N PRO A 219 15.91 -7.22 -7.37
CA PRO A 219 14.92 -6.16 -7.56
C PRO A 219 15.55 -4.80 -7.81
N GLU A 220 16.69 -4.51 -7.18
CA GLU A 220 17.45 -3.28 -7.38
C GLU A 220 17.96 -3.11 -8.81
N SER A 221 18.15 -4.20 -9.57
CA SER A 221 18.62 -4.12 -10.96
C SER A 221 17.53 -3.67 -11.95
N HIS A 222 16.27 -3.75 -11.54
CA HIS A 222 15.10 -3.33 -12.32
C HIS A 222 14.55 -1.97 -11.90
N VAL A 223 15.13 -1.36 -10.87
CA VAL A 223 14.74 -0.06 -10.36
C VAL A 223 15.72 0.99 -10.86
N PRO A 224 15.30 2.01 -11.63
CA PRO A 224 16.18 3.08 -12.13
C PRO A 224 16.98 3.80 -11.03
N LEU A 225 16.41 3.95 -9.82
CA LEU A 225 17.15 4.52 -8.69
C LEU A 225 18.20 3.58 -8.09
N GLY A 226 18.36 2.33 -8.61
CA GLY A 226 19.38 1.38 -8.20
C GLY A 226 19.26 0.83 -6.79
N ARG A 227 18.10 0.98 -6.16
CA ARG A 227 17.82 0.49 -4.81
C ARG A 227 16.34 0.15 -4.61
N VAL A 228 16.07 -0.65 -3.61
CA VAL A 228 14.71 -0.87 -3.11
C VAL A 228 14.24 0.32 -2.26
N GLY A 229 12.93 0.43 -2.05
CA GLY A 229 12.34 1.46 -1.20
C GLY A 229 12.55 1.20 0.30
N GLU A 230 12.76 2.27 1.06
CA GLU A 230 12.78 2.23 2.53
C GLU A 230 11.35 2.39 3.08
N HIS A 231 11.01 1.63 4.11
CA HIS A 231 9.66 1.67 4.71
C HIS A 231 9.25 3.09 5.16
N GLN A 232 10.22 3.90 5.58
CA GLN A 232 9.96 5.28 5.98
C GLN A 232 9.50 6.15 4.81
N GLU A 233 10.00 5.92 3.60
CA GLU A 233 9.58 6.67 2.41
C GLU A 233 8.09 6.43 2.11
N LEU A 234 7.65 5.17 2.22
CA LEU A 234 6.25 4.81 2.05
C LEU A 234 5.38 5.34 3.20
N ALA A 235 5.87 5.29 4.44
CA ALA A 235 5.16 5.81 5.60
C ALA A 235 4.98 7.35 5.52
N ASN A 236 5.99 8.08 5.02
CA ASN A 236 5.91 9.51 4.76
C ASN A 236 4.79 9.84 3.75
N LEU A 237 4.75 9.10 2.63
CA LEU A 237 3.72 9.28 1.61
C LEU A 237 2.32 8.94 2.15
N ALA A 238 2.20 7.85 2.92
CA ALA A 238 0.94 7.47 3.54
C ALA A 238 0.43 8.55 4.51
N ALA A 239 1.29 9.08 5.36
CA ALA A 239 0.95 10.15 6.28
C ALA A 239 0.55 11.44 5.53
N TYR A 240 1.27 11.81 4.47
CA TYR A 240 0.89 12.94 3.62
C TYR A 240 -0.49 12.77 3.02
N LEU A 241 -0.78 11.63 2.37
CA LEU A 241 -2.07 11.38 1.71
C LEU A 241 -3.25 11.31 2.68
N LEU A 242 -3.04 10.88 3.91
CA LEU A 242 -4.08 10.89 4.94
C LEU A 242 -4.32 12.29 5.51
N SER A 243 -3.31 13.14 5.56
CA SER A 243 -3.38 14.46 6.17
C SER A 243 -4.21 15.47 5.39
N ASP A 244 -4.54 16.59 6.03
CA ASP A 244 -5.22 17.73 5.41
C ASP A 244 -4.35 18.45 4.36
N TYR A 245 -3.03 18.25 4.38
CA TYR A 245 -2.12 18.76 3.34
C TYR A 245 -2.40 18.15 1.96
N ALA A 246 -3.04 16.98 1.90
CA ALA A 246 -3.46 16.31 0.68
C ALA A 246 -4.97 16.45 0.39
N ALA A 247 -5.65 17.43 0.99
CA ALA A 247 -7.11 17.55 0.94
C ALA A 247 -7.70 17.65 -0.47
N TYR A 248 -6.92 18.08 -1.47
CA TYR A 248 -7.37 18.18 -2.88
C TYR A 248 -6.98 16.96 -3.71
N ILE A 249 -6.33 15.94 -3.11
CA ILE A 249 -6.01 14.67 -3.79
C ILE A 249 -7.13 13.67 -3.48
N ASN A 250 -7.84 13.23 -4.52
CA ASN A 250 -8.95 12.27 -4.41
C ASN A 250 -9.03 11.40 -5.67
N GLY A 251 -9.18 10.08 -5.52
CA GLY A 251 -9.23 9.11 -6.62
C GLY A 251 -7.87 8.80 -7.25
N GLU A 252 -6.79 9.43 -6.80
CA GLU A 252 -5.45 9.28 -7.36
C GLU A 252 -4.72 8.07 -6.78
N VAL A 253 -3.82 7.54 -7.59
CA VAL A 253 -2.89 6.46 -7.22
C VAL A 253 -1.47 6.96 -7.37
N VAL A 254 -0.79 7.14 -6.24
CA VAL A 254 0.59 7.61 -6.25
C VAL A 254 1.54 6.41 -6.31
N THR A 255 2.29 6.33 -7.39
CA THR A 255 3.34 5.31 -7.53
C THR A 255 4.59 5.72 -6.75
N ILE A 256 5.13 4.77 -5.97
CA ILE A 256 6.38 4.91 -5.23
C ILE A 256 7.21 3.64 -5.46
N ASP A 257 7.99 3.62 -6.55
CA ASP A 257 8.66 2.42 -7.03
C ASP A 257 10.09 2.66 -7.56
N GLY A 258 10.61 3.87 -7.38
CA GLY A 258 11.93 4.24 -7.88
C GLY A 258 12.02 4.25 -9.41
N GLY A 259 10.90 4.24 -10.12
CA GLY A 259 10.81 4.21 -11.57
C GLY A 259 10.71 2.79 -12.17
N GLU A 260 10.54 1.75 -11.34
CA GLU A 260 10.53 0.35 -11.79
C GLU A 260 9.50 0.09 -12.90
N TRP A 261 8.26 0.57 -12.74
CA TRP A 261 7.23 0.29 -13.74
C TRP A 261 7.50 1.01 -15.06
N LEU A 262 8.09 2.21 -15.03
CA LEU A 262 8.49 2.95 -16.25
C LEU A 262 9.65 2.25 -16.95
N GLU A 263 10.61 1.72 -16.19
CA GLU A 263 11.70 0.91 -16.71
C GLU A 263 11.18 -0.33 -17.46
N ASN A 264 10.24 -1.04 -16.88
CA ASN A 264 9.68 -2.27 -17.47
C ASN A 264 8.70 -2.00 -18.63
N ALA A 265 8.10 -0.81 -18.71
CA ALA A 265 7.15 -0.44 -19.76
C ALA A 265 7.78 0.30 -20.94
N GLY A 266 8.98 0.83 -20.81
CA GLY A 266 9.63 1.65 -21.84
C GLY A 266 10.22 0.84 -22.97
N GLU A 267 9.77 1.09 -24.22
CA GLU A 267 10.15 0.33 -25.41
C GLU A 267 11.66 0.38 -25.70
N PHE A 268 12.31 1.49 -25.38
CA PHE A 268 13.73 1.72 -25.68
C PHE A 268 14.64 1.68 -24.46
N ASN A 269 14.14 1.33 -23.27
CA ASN A 269 14.91 1.35 -22.02
C ASN A 269 16.09 0.35 -22.03
N TRP A 270 16.07 -0.68 -22.90
CA TRP A 270 17.18 -1.59 -23.13
C TRP A 270 18.45 -0.88 -23.68
N LEU A 271 18.30 0.32 -24.27
CA LEU A 271 19.44 1.13 -24.76
C LEU A 271 20.39 1.59 -23.65
N LYS A 272 19.97 1.50 -22.37
CA LYS A 272 20.86 1.73 -21.21
C LYS A 272 22.11 0.84 -21.19
N ALA A 273 22.10 -0.26 -21.94
CA ALA A 273 23.25 -1.15 -22.10
C ALA A 273 24.36 -0.57 -22.99
N LEU A 274 24.07 0.50 -23.75
CA LEU A 274 25.05 1.13 -24.64
C LEU A 274 26.05 1.97 -23.84
N SER A 275 27.34 1.85 -24.23
CA SER A 275 28.41 2.68 -23.71
C SER A 275 28.37 4.10 -24.30
N GLN A 276 29.13 5.00 -23.70
CA GLN A 276 29.33 6.36 -24.27
C GLN A 276 29.92 6.31 -25.68
N GLU A 277 30.78 5.35 -25.96
CA GLU A 277 31.42 5.17 -27.27
C GLU A 277 30.40 4.70 -28.33
N ASP A 278 29.49 3.78 -27.95
CA ASP A 278 28.38 3.34 -28.82
C ASP A 278 27.50 4.54 -29.22
N TRP A 279 27.16 5.39 -28.28
CA TRP A 279 26.36 6.59 -28.55
C TRP A 279 27.06 7.57 -29.48
N VAL A 280 28.39 7.73 -29.36
CA VAL A 280 29.17 8.55 -30.29
C VAL A 280 29.14 7.97 -31.71
N GLN A 281 29.27 6.64 -31.84
CA GLN A 281 29.22 5.97 -33.16
C GLN A 281 27.84 6.08 -33.80
N ILE A 282 26.76 5.80 -33.03
CA ILE A 282 25.38 5.94 -33.50
C ILE A 282 25.11 7.39 -33.97
N SER A 283 25.55 8.38 -33.18
CA SER A 283 25.35 9.77 -33.53
C SER A 283 26.06 10.18 -34.83
N LYS A 284 27.23 9.59 -35.11
CA LYS A 284 27.97 9.84 -36.38
C LYS A 284 27.24 9.22 -37.57
N SER A 285 26.73 7.98 -37.44
CA SER A 285 25.99 7.30 -38.51
C SER A 285 24.73 8.06 -38.91
N ILE A 286 23.93 8.49 -37.92
CA ILE A 286 22.69 9.28 -38.16
C ILE A 286 22.97 10.62 -38.86
N ARG A 287 24.11 11.23 -38.61
CA ARG A 287 24.51 12.50 -39.29
C ARG A 287 25.01 12.25 -40.70
N ALA A 288 25.68 11.12 -40.96
CA ALA A 288 26.17 10.77 -42.29
C ALA A 288 25.00 10.53 -43.27
N ASP A 289 23.96 9.84 -42.84
CA ASP A 289 22.75 9.56 -43.64
C ASP A 289 21.92 10.79 -43.99
N LYS A 290 22.11 11.93 -43.28
CA LYS A 290 21.43 13.20 -43.60
C LYS A 290 22.15 14.02 -44.67
N ASN A 291 23.36 13.63 -45.06
CA ASN A 291 24.15 14.34 -46.05
C ASN A 291 24.23 13.58 -47.40
N THR A 292 23.51 12.47 -47.51
CA THR A 292 23.23 11.74 -48.75
C THR A 292 21.78 11.96 -49.18
#